data_72b0e0252a04e64f7f96824ce2494c55
#
_entry.id   72b0e0252a04e64f7f96824ce2494c55
#
_cell.length_a   1.000
_cell.length_b   1.000
_cell.length_c   1.000
_cell.angle_alpha   90.00
_cell.angle_beta   90.00
_cell.angle_gamma   90.00
#
_symmetry.space_group_name_H-M   'P 1'
#
loop_
_entity.id
_entity.type
_entity.pdbx_description
1 polymer ?
#
loop_
_entity_poly.entity_id
_entity_poly.type
_entity_poly.pdbx_seq_one_letter_code
_entity_poly.pdbx_strand_id
1 'polypeptide(L)'
;MAINQLSNITLDERTDKKQVKYVNKDFSDFKKNLVEFTKFYFTDTYQDFSDASPGSIFIDMASYVGDVLSYYTDHSFKENLLAHAEERENVVSLAQGFGYKPQLVTPAVCTVSMSALIPADSDGNLDVKFLPRFSVGTTFAAESEHNAGTFVTQEICDFGDVIDREVKPFALDSNTGLPSSYVVSKPSKTVGAREKEFKITVGTPEKYLKIALPEDDVVDIKSVTDAEGNTWHRVDNLSQDYILQDNLVNINDAGVMPIYSIKTVKVNRRFVVRLNRQMKTELVFGSGTGDLSDIYEHPDYRTVYDDNYLQNMTNVALDTINFTTGNSFGLAPGDTTLTITYRVATGLKSNVSSGAINKTDNLILANETSVFSSAEQSVWNEVVSSVSVINDEAARGGGSSPTTE
;
A
#
# COMPACT_ATOMS: atom_id res chain seq x y z
N MET A 1 -59.91 -29.79 -29.05
CA MET A 1 -60.19 -28.45 -29.59
C MET A 1 -60.75 -27.46 -28.56
N ALA A 2 -61.24 -27.87 -27.40
CA ALA A 2 -61.88 -26.97 -26.43
C ALA A 2 -60.85 -26.31 -25.40
N ILE A 3 -59.70 -26.88 -25.23
CA ILE A 3 -58.72 -26.38 -24.24
C ILE A 3 -57.94 -25.15 -24.75
N ASN A 4 -57.72 -25.04 -26.08
CA ASN A 4 -57.00 -23.88 -26.64
C ASN A 4 -57.83 -22.60 -26.74
N GLN A 5 -59.15 -22.70 -26.74
CA GLN A 5 -59.99 -21.49 -26.74
C GLN A 5 -60.15 -20.85 -25.37
N LEU A 6 -60.10 -21.63 -24.30
CA LEU A 6 -60.16 -21.12 -22.92
C LEU A 6 -58.87 -20.40 -22.49
N SER A 7 -57.72 -20.82 -23.04
CA SER A 7 -56.45 -20.15 -22.75
C SER A 7 -56.31 -18.81 -23.47
N ASN A 8 -56.83 -18.66 -24.65
CA ASN A 8 -56.78 -17.42 -25.42
C ASN A 8 -57.73 -16.34 -24.88
N ILE A 9 -58.91 -16.73 -24.37
CA ILE A 9 -59.86 -15.78 -23.79
C ILE A 9 -59.37 -15.23 -22.47
N THR A 10 -58.68 -16.04 -21.65
CA THR A 10 -58.11 -15.60 -20.39
C THR A 10 -56.84 -14.77 -20.54
N LEU A 11 -56.13 -14.93 -21.65
CA LEU A 11 -54.90 -14.12 -21.93
C LEU A 11 -55.26 -12.73 -22.50
N ASP A 12 -56.27 -12.62 -23.38
CA ASP A 12 -56.69 -11.33 -23.91
C ASP A 12 -57.40 -10.46 -22.87
N GLU A 13 -58.25 -11.02 -22.03
CA GLU A 13 -58.85 -10.26 -20.92
C GLU A 13 -57.79 -9.85 -19.83
N ARG A 14 -56.72 -10.58 -19.68
CA ARG A 14 -55.62 -10.20 -18.77
C ARG A 14 -54.69 -9.13 -19.35
N THR A 15 -54.49 -9.09 -20.66
CA THR A 15 -53.64 -8.10 -21.33
C THR A 15 -54.31 -6.73 -21.39
N ASP A 16 -55.61 -6.64 -21.60
CA ASP A 16 -56.32 -5.35 -21.60
C ASP A 16 -56.52 -4.74 -20.20
N LYS A 17 -56.56 -5.58 -19.16
CA LYS A 17 -56.79 -5.13 -17.78
C LYS A 17 -55.49 -4.88 -16.96
N LYS A 18 -54.31 -5.12 -17.50
CA LYS A 18 -53.02 -5.09 -16.74
C LYS A 18 -51.88 -4.38 -17.43
N GLN A 19 -52.12 -3.36 -18.22
CA GLN A 19 -51.00 -2.50 -18.64
C GLN A 19 -50.72 -1.41 -17.62
N VAL A 20 -50.37 -1.82 -16.39
CA VAL A 20 -49.55 -0.97 -15.52
C VAL A 20 -48.13 -1.07 -16.09
N LYS A 21 -47.65 -0.07 -16.76
CA LYS A 21 -46.29 0.03 -17.25
C LYS A 21 -45.36 0.22 -16.05
N TYR A 22 -44.68 -0.84 -15.63
CA TYR A 22 -43.69 -0.79 -14.55
C TYR A 22 -42.34 -0.15 -14.95
N VAL A 23 -42.21 0.36 -16.17
CA VAL A 23 -40.94 0.86 -16.74
C VAL A 23 -40.82 2.40 -16.68
N ASN A 24 -41.67 3.06 -15.92
CA ASN A 24 -41.64 4.52 -15.82
C ASN A 24 -40.74 4.97 -14.68
N LYS A 25 -39.88 5.92 -14.95
CA LYS A 25 -38.82 6.40 -14.04
C LYS A 25 -39.02 7.84 -13.60
N ASP A 26 -39.80 8.62 -14.35
CA ASP A 26 -39.93 10.06 -14.11
C ASP A 26 -41.22 10.39 -13.38
N PHE A 27 -41.23 11.49 -12.65
CA PHE A 27 -42.39 12.01 -11.90
C PHE A 27 -43.69 12.05 -12.77
N SER A 28 -43.57 12.58 -13.97
CA SER A 28 -44.72 12.69 -14.90
C SER A 28 -45.33 11.34 -15.25
N ASP A 29 -44.50 10.34 -15.42
CA ASP A 29 -44.95 8.99 -15.77
C ASP A 29 -45.54 8.29 -14.55
N PHE A 30 -44.97 8.45 -13.37
CA PHE A 30 -45.56 7.96 -12.12
C PHE A 30 -46.91 8.60 -11.86
N LYS A 31 -47.05 9.94 -12.02
CA LYS A 31 -48.31 10.65 -11.88
C LYS A 31 -49.35 10.11 -12.84
N LYS A 32 -48.99 9.96 -14.13
CA LYS A 32 -49.89 9.43 -15.16
C LYS A 32 -50.39 8.02 -14.85
N ASN A 33 -49.48 7.13 -14.44
CA ASN A 33 -49.83 5.76 -14.07
C ASN A 33 -50.72 5.69 -12.84
N LEU A 34 -50.44 6.52 -11.82
CA LEU A 34 -51.25 6.57 -10.61
C LEU A 34 -52.66 7.12 -10.91
N VAL A 35 -52.78 8.12 -11.79
CA VAL A 35 -54.07 8.63 -12.25
C VAL A 35 -54.83 7.54 -13.04
N GLU A 36 -54.18 6.83 -13.95
CA GLU A 36 -54.80 5.74 -14.70
C GLU A 36 -55.20 4.58 -13.77
N PHE A 37 -54.37 4.22 -12.82
CA PHE A 37 -54.68 3.23 -11.81
C PHE A 37 -55.87 3.64 -10.97
N THR A 38 -55.92 4.89 -10.48
CA THR A 38 -57.02 5.40 -9.68
C THR A 38 -58.35 5.43 -10.48
N LYS A 39 -58.30 5.86 -11.71
CA LYS A 39 -59.46 5.82 -12.61
C LYS A 39 -59.98 4.42 -12.86
N PHE A 40 -59.10 3.43 -12.91
CA PHE A 40 -59.49 2.04 -13.15
C PHE A 40 -60.04 1.34 -11.89
N TYR A 41 -59.42 1.49 -10.76
CA TYR A 41 -59.78 0.74 -9.55
C TYR A 41 -60.75 1.49 -8.63
N PHE A 42 -60.83 2.81 -8.72
CA PHE A 42 -61.62 3.67 -7.81
C PHE A 42 -62.62 4.55 -8.58
N THR A 43 -63.14 4.05 -9.70
CA THR A 43 -64.03 4.77 -10.62
C THR A 43 -65.23 5.43 -9.96
N ASP A 44 -65.84 4.74 -8.96
CA ASP A 44 -67.02 5.22 -8.26
C ASP A 44 -66.71 6.04 -7.02
N THR A 45 -65.46 5.98 -6.52
CA THR A 45 -65.06 6.58 -5.26
C THR A 45 -64.35 7.91 -5.45
N TYR A 46 -63.57 8.07 -6.54
CA TYR A 46 -62.81 9.26 -6.79
C TYR A 46 -62.77 9.63 -8.29
N GLN A 47 -63.33 10.82 -8.59
CA GLN A 47 -63.46 11.27 -9.99
C GLN A 47 -62.83 12.68 -10.21
N ASP A 48 -62.43 13.38 -9.12
CA ASP A 48 -61.85 14.72 -9.25
C ASP A 48 -60.31 14.67 -9.31
N PHE A 49 -59.78 14.82 -10.52
CA PHE A 49 -58.32 14.86 -10.80
C PHE A 49 -57.85 16.29 -11.13
N SER A 50 -58.57 17.33 -10.65
CA SER A 50 -58.10 18.69 -10.77
C SER A 50 -56.90 18.94 -9.88
N ASP A 51 -55.98 19.83 -10.29
CA ASP A 51 -54.76 20.13 -9.55
C ASP A 51 -55.00 20.72 -8.14
N ALA A 52 -56.19 21.25 -7.88
CA ALA A 52 -56.63 21.77 -6.58
C ALA A 52 -57.22 20.69 -5.65
N SER A 53 -57.45 19.50 -6.14
CA SER A 53 -58.10 18.41 -5.40
C SER A 53 -57.12 17.81 -4.36
N PRO A 54 -57.55 17.52 -3.12
CA PRO A 54 -56.73 16.84 -2.13
C PRO A 54 -56.17 15.48 -2.62
N GLY A 55 -56.95 14.75 -3.42
CA GLY A 55 -56.51 13.49 -3.99
C GLY A 55 -55.40 13.63 -5.03
N SER A 56 -55.44 14.71 -5.83
CA SER A 56 -54.34 15.03 -6.75
C SER A 56 -53.06 15.33 -6.02
N ILE A 57 -53.11 16.05 -4.87
CA ILE A 57 -51.93 16.33 -4.03
C ILE A 57 -51.30 15.01 -3.52
N PHE A 58 -52.12 14.03 -3.09
CA PHE A 58 -51.60 12.74 -2.65
C PHE A 58 -50.99 11.95 -3.81
N ILE A 59 -51.56 12.01 -5.02
CA ILE A 59 -50.97 11.38 -6.21
C ILE A 59 -49.64 12.04 -6.56
N ASP A 60 -49.57 13.38 -6.48
CA ASP A 60 -48.33 14.10 -6.74
C ASP A 60 -47.24 13.75 -5.73
N MET A 61 -47.61 13.68 -4.45
CA MET A 61 -46.66 13.31 -3.39
C MET A 61 -46.19 11.85 -3.55
N ALA A 62 -47.09 10.93 -3.89
CA ALA A 62 -46.72 9.55 -4.17
C ALA A 62 -45.84 9.42 -5.42
N SER A 63 -46.13 10.21 -6.47
CA SER A 63 -45.33 10.28 -7.70
C SER A 63 -43.91 10.81 -7.43
N TYR A 64 -43.78 11.85 -6.60
CA TYR A 64 -42.50 12.38 -6.16
C TYR A 64 -41.67 11.36 -5.39
N VAL A 65 -42.29 10.65 -4.45
CA VAL A 65 -41.62 9.57 -3.70
C VAL A 65 -41.19 8.46 -4.66
N GLY A 66 -42.03 8.09 -5.63
CA GLY A 66 -41.68 7.11 -6.65
C GLY A 66 -40.49 7.49 -7.51
N ASP A 67 -40.43 8.76 -7.93
CA ASP A 67 -39.33 9.32 -8.72
C ASP A 67 -38.00 9.29 -7.93
N VAL A 68 -38.03 9.78 -6.67
CA VAL A 68 -36.87 9.77 -5.78
C VAL A 68 -36.37 8.35 -5.51
N LEU A 69 -37.27 7.41 -5.24
CA LEU A 69 -36.90 5.99 -5.02
C LEU A 69 -36.32 5.35 -6.29
N SER A 70 -36.87 5.65 -7.46
CA SER A 70 -36.36 5.20 -8.75
C SER A 70 -34.95 5.72 -9.00
N TYR A 71 -34.70 7.00 -8.73
CA TYR A 71 -33.37 7.60 -8.82
C TYR A 71 -32.37 6.92 -7.89
N TYR A 72 -32.70 6.75 -6.62
CA TYR A 72 -31.79 6.08 -5.68
C TYR A 72 -31.51 4.61 -6.05
N THR A 73 -32.52 3.92 -6.59
CA THR A 73 -32.36 2.52 -7.03
C THR A 73 -31.42 2.44 -8.23
N ASP A 74 -31.63 3.29 -9.24
CA ASP A 74 -30.77 3.35 -10.42
C ASP A 74 -29.33 3.78 -10.07
N HIS A 75 -29.19 4.78 -9.21
CA HIS A 75 -27.90 5.24 -8.74
C HIS A 75 -27.17 4.12 -7.96
N SER A 76 -27.85 3.49 -6.99
CA SER A 76 -27.30 2.38 -6.23
C SER A 76 -26.89 1.19 -7.13
N PHE A 77 -27.66 0.92 -8.19
CA PHE A 77 -27.30 -0.12 -9.15
C PHE A 77 -26.07 0.25 -9.98
N LYS A 78 -25.99 1.50 -10.46
CA LYS A 78 -24.83 2.00 -11.22
C LYS A 78 -23.55 1.98 -10.38
N GLU A 79 -23.65 2.37 -9.11
CA GLU A 79 -22.52 2.35 -8.17
C GLU A 79 -21.94 0.94 -7.91
N ASN A 80 -22.68 -0.12 -8.19
CA ASN A 80 -22.16 -1.50 -8.11
C ASN A 80 -21.41 -1.94 -9.37
N LEU A 81 -21.40 -1.15 -10.44
CA LEU A 81 -20.74 -1.46 -11.70
C LEU A 81 -19.52 -0.54 -11.89
N LEU A 82 -18.32 -1.12 -11.94
CA LEU A 82 -17.06 -0.35 -12.06
C LEU A 82 -17.06 0.65 -13.24
N ALA A 83 -17.73 0.30 -14.36
CA ALA A 83 -17.82 1.16 -15.54
C ALA A 83 -18.76 2.38 -15.36
N HIS A 84 -19.57 2.40 -14.31
CA HIS A 84 -20.62 3.39 -14.11
C HIS A 84 -20.60 4.02 -12.71
N ALA A 85 -19.75 3.51 -11.82
CA ALA A 85 -19.59 4.04 -10.47
C ALA A 85 -18.96 5.43 -10.54
N GLU A 86 -19.58 6.40 -9.89
CA GLU A 86 -19.14 7.81 -9.84
C GLU A 86 -18.47 8.14 -8.51
N GLU A 87 -18.89 7.47 -7.42
CA GLU A 87 -18.31 7.68 -6.11
C GLU A 87 -16.94 7.03 -5.99
N ARG A 88 -15.91 7.83 -5.71
CA ARG A 88 -14.52 7.40 -5.62
C ARG A 88 -14.32 6.19 -4.69
N GLU A 89 -15.02 6.18 -3.55
CA GLU A 89 -14.93 5.09 -2.57
C GLU A 89 -15.41 3.75 -3.18
N ASN A 90 -16.50 3.80 -3.93
CA ASN A 90 -17.06 2.62 -4.59
C ASN A 90 -16.17 2.13 -5.72
N VAL A 91 -15.67 3.05 -6.57
CA VAL A 91 -14.72 2.71 -7.66
C VAL A 91 -13.48 2.01 -7.10
N VAL A 92 -12.86 2.57 -6.04
CA VAL A 92 -11.67 1.99 -5.41
C VAL A 92 -11.98 0.63 -4.79
N SER A 93 -13.11 0.51 -4.08
CA SER A 93 -13.52 -0.75 -3.44
C SER A 93 -13.76 -1.86 -4.48
N LEU A 94 -14.44 -1.54 -5.58
CA LEU A 94 -14.66 -2.47 -6.70
C LEU A 94 -13.34 -2.86 -7.37
N ALA A 95 -12.46 -1.88 -7.65
CA ALA A 95 -11.15 -2.13 -8.24
C ALA A 95 -10.29 -3.04 -7.36
N GLN A 96 -10.30 -2.83 -6.04
CA GLN A 96 -9.62 -3.72 -5.08
C GLN A 96 -10.21 -5.14 -5.10
N GLY A 97 -11.52 -5.28 -5.26
CA GLY A 97 -12.18 -6.57 -5.43
C GLY A 97 -11.69 -7.34 -6.66
N PHE A 98 -11.28 -6.63 -7.72
CA PHE A 98 -10.63 -7.21 -8.92
C PHE A 98 -9.11 -7.37 -8.77
N GLY A 99 -8.53 -7.11 -7.59
CA GLY A 99 -7.11 -7.27 -7.32
C GLY A 99 -6.25 -6.05 -7.65
N TYR A 100 -6.84 -4.93 -8.06
CA TYR A 100 -6.12 -3.67 -8.26
C TYR A 100 -5.66 -3.10 -6.91
N LYS A 101 -4.40 -2.69 -6.84
CA LYS A 101 -3.81 -2.00 -5.67
C LYS A 101 -3.67 -0.53 -6.00
N PRO A 102 -4.63 0.33 -5.67
CA PRO A 102 -4.56 1.74 -6.02
C PRO A 102 -3.43 2.42 -5.24
N GLN A 103 -2.67 3.25 -5.94
CA GLN A 103 -1.69 4.14 -5.34
C GLN A 103 -2.33 5.51 -5.13
N LEU A 104 -2.28 6.02 -3.91
CA LEU A 104 -2.87 7.32 -3.60
C LEU A 104 -2.03 8.46 -4.16
N VAL A 105 -0.75 8.44 -3.88
CA VAL A 105 0.22 9.46 -4.30
C VAL A 105 1.46 8.76 -4.81
N THR A 106 2.06 9.27 -5.87
CA THR A 106 3.35 8.78 -6.36
C THR A 106 4.46 9.71 -5.89
N PRO A 107 5.52 9.19 -5.28
CA PRO A 107 6.70 9.97 -4.93
C PRO A 107 7.57 10.24 -6.16
N ALA A 108 8.29 11.36 -6.18
CA ALA A 108 9.33 11.56 -7.18
C ALA A 108 10.54 10.68 -6.90
N VAL A 109 11.19 10.23 -7.95
CA VAL A 109 12.43 9.44 -7.88
C VAL A 109 13.56 10.25 -8.48
N CYS A 110 14.74 10.15 -7.87
CA CYS A 110 15.94 10.82 -8.32
C CYS A 110 17.17 10.00 -7.96
N THR A 111 18.18 10.05 -8.80
CA THR A 111 19.54 9.61 -8.44
C THR A 111 20.33 10.82 -7.97
N VAL A 112 20.90 10.71 -6.76
CA VAL A 112 21.76 11.73 -6.19
C VAL A 112 23.21 11.24 -6.19
N SER A 113 24.14 12.12 -6.49
CA SER A 113 25.58 11.89 -6.34
C SER A 113 25.99 12.28 -4.93
N MET A 114 26.36 11.30 -4.12
CA MET A 114 26.94 11.52 -2.78
C MET A 114 28.44 11.60 -2.91
N SER A 115 29.06 12.61 -2.32
CA SER A 115 30.52 12.81 -2.36
C SER A 115 31.06 13.02 -0.94
N ALA A 116 32.24 12.49 -0.66
CA ALA A 116 32.94 12.69 0.61
C ALA A 116 34.44 12.90 0.38
N LEU A 117 35.05 13.67 1.22
CA LEU A 117 36.50 13.90 1.22
C LEU A 117 37.19 12.86 2.13
N ILE A 118 37.97 11.98 1.52
CA ILE A 118 38.65 10.87 2.21
C ILE A 118 40.15 11.17 2.27
N PRO A 119 40.81 10.99 3.40
CA PRO A 119 42.26 11.17 3.51
C PRO A 119 43.02 10.11 2.71
N ALA A 120 44.24 10.42 2.31
CA ALA A 120 45.19 9.46 1.78
C ALA A 120 45.93 8.75 2.93
N ASP A 121 46.38 7.53 2.65
CA ASP A 121 47.30 6.81 3.52
C ASP A 121 48.75 7.37 3.44
N SER A 122 49.69 6.78 4.18
CA SER A 122 51.11 7.18 4.16
C SER A 122 51.78 7.05 2.80
N ASP A 123 51.26 6.25 1.92
CA ASP A 123 51.79 5.97 0.58
C ASP A 123 51.13 6.83 -0.50
N GLY A 124 50.22 7.71 -0.10
CA GLY A 124 49.47 8.58 -0.99
C GLY A 124 48.30 7.90 -1.71
N ASN A 125 47.89 6.70 -1.28
CA ASN A 125 46.69 6.01 -1.83
C ASN A 125 45.47 6.37 -0.99
N LEU A 126 44.29 6.08 -1.55
CA LEU A 126 42.99 6.24 -0.85
C LEU A 126 42.95 5.36 0.40
N ASP A 127 42.77 5.95 1.60
CA ASP A 127 42.61 5.19 2.84
C ASP A 127 41.18 4.55 2.89
N VAL A 128 41.12 3.26 2.59
CA VAL A 128 39.86 2.50 2.57
C VAL A 128 39.21 2.37 3.94
N LYS A 129 39.95 2.63 5.04
CA LYS A 129 39.44 2.55 6.40
C LYS A 129 38.37 3.60 6.69
N PHE A 130 38.49 4.76 6.06
CA PHE A 130 37.61 5.91 6.26
C PHE A 130 36.50 6.03 5.20
N LEU A 131 36.26 4.99 4.41
CA LEU A 131 35.16 5.00 3.45
C LEU A 131 33.80 4.88 4.14
N PRO A 132 32.89 5.87 4.00
CA PRO A 132 31.61 5.83 4.64
C PRO A 132 30.68 4.83 3.95
N ARG A 133 29.81 4.23 4.77
CA ARG A 133 28.74 3.37 4.33
C ARG A 133 27.43 3.91 4.88
N PHE A 134 26.54 4.37 4.00
CA PHE A 134 25.26 4.93 4.35
C PHE A 134 24.17 3.88 4.25
N SER A 135 23.37 3.79 5.30
CA SER A 135 22.22 2.88 5.35
C SER A 135 21.02 3.45 4.61
N VAL A 136 20.10 2.55 4.27
CA VAL A 136 18.75 2.91 3.81
C VAL A 136 18.07 3.81 4.84
N GLY A 137 17.45 4.87 4.39
CA GLY A 137 16.79 5.84 5.27
C GLY A 137 17.58 7.12 5.50
N THR A 138 18.81 7.23 4.97
CA THR A 138 19.54 8.52 4.94
C THR A 138 18.70 9.56 4.20
N THR A 139 18.56 10.76 4.78
CA THR A 139 17.69 11.81 4.27
C THR A 139 18.44 13.02 3.77
N PHE A 140 17.93 13.59 2.69
CA PHE A 140 18.43 14.80 2.06
C PHE A 140 17.31 15.82 1.92
N ALA A 141 17.62 17.09 2.05
CA ALA A 141 16.68 18.17 1.84
C ALA A 141 16.91 18.83 0.47
N ALA A 142 15.83 19.09 -0.22
CA ALA A 142 15.82 19.91 -1.41
C ALA A 142 15.39 21.32 -1.05
N GLU A 143 16.16 22.30 -1.50
CA GLU A 143 15.81 23.73 -1.43
C GLU A 143 15.48 24.23 -2.83
N SER A 144 14.22 24.59 -3.06
CA SER A 144 13.76 25.25 -4.25
C SER A 144 12.75 26.33 -3.87
N GLU A 145 12.71 27.42 -4.62
CA GLU A 145 11.76 28.52 -4.38
C GLU A 145 10.30 28.08 -4.40
N HIS A 146 9.97 27.03 -5.13
CA HIS A 146 8.59 26.57 -5.33
C HIS A 146 8.30 25.18 -4.72
N ASN A 147 9.34 24.35 -4.53
CA ASN A 147 9.21 22.99 -4.07
C ASN A 147 10.28 22.69 -3.03
N ALA A 148 9.86 22.27 -1.87
CA ALA A 148 10.72 21.76 -0.81
C ALA A 148 10.33 20.31 -0.54
N GLY A 149 11.29 19.41 -0.55
CA GLY A 149 11.03 18.00 -0.31
C GLY A 149 12.15 17.33 0.47
N THR A 150 11.79 16.31 1.20
CA THR A 150 12.75 15.39 1.81
C THR A 150 12.90 14.18 0.90
N PHE A 151 14.14 13.79 0.63
CA PHE A 151 14.48 12.62 -0.17
C PHE A 151 15.15 11.59 0.72
N VAL A 152 14.78 10.33 0.55
CA VAL A 152 15.25 9.21 1.37
C VAL A 152 15.93 8.19 0.48
N THR A 153 17.13 7.70 0.88
CA THR A 153 17.83 6.64 0.16
C THR A 153 17.06 5.33 0.19
N GLN A 154 17.01 4.63 -0.94
CA GLN A 154 16.37 3.33 -1.10
C GLN A 154 17.31 2.16 -0.88
N GLU A 155 18.59 2.37 -1.15
CA GLU A 155 19.64 1.36 -1.16
C GLU A 155 20.78 1.78 -0.24
N ILE A 156 21.56 0.81 0.21
CA ILE A 156 22.81 1.07 0.95
C ILE A 156 23.80 1.70 -0.02
N CYS A 157 24.32 2.88 0.29
CA CYS A 157 25.38 3.51 -0.46
C CYS A 157 26.72 3.24 0.23
N ASP A 158 27.44 2.22 -0.25
CA ASP A 158 28.72 1.80 0.30
C ASP A 158 29.87 2.32 -0.58
N PHE A 159 30.66 3.26 -0.08
CA PHE A 159 31.82 3.81 -0.77
C PHE A 159 32.97 2.80 -0.88
N GLY A 160 32.96 1.74 -0.09
CA GLY A 160 33.90 0.64 -0.20
C GLY A 160 33.69 -0.21 -1.46
N ASP A 161 32.45 -0.24 -1.98
CA ASP A 161 32.14 -0.93 -3.23
C ASP A 161 32.66 -0.12 -4.44
N VAL A 162 33.41 -0.80 -5.30
CA VAL A 162 34.08 -0.19 -6.45
C VAL A 162 33.12 0.10 -7.61
N ILE A 163 31.97 -0.56 -7.62
CA ILE A 163 30.96 -0.40 -8.68
C ILE A 163 30.39 1.02 -8.62
N ASP A 164 30.39 1.72 -9.73
CA ASP A 164 29.90 3.10 -9.91
C ASP A 164 30.57 4.14 -8.99
N ARG A 165 31.71 3.79 -8.36
CA ARG A 165 32.49 4.70 -7.52
C ARG A 165 33.46 5.51 -8.39
N GLU A 166 33.41 6.82 -8.27
CA GLU A 166 34.37 7.74 -8.88
C GLU A 166 35.34 8.25 -7.79
N VAL A 167 36.65 8.18 -8.06
CA VAL A 167 37.70 8.66 -7.14
C VAL A 167 38.57 9.68 -7.87
N LYS A 168 38.65 10.89 -7.31
CA LYS A 168 39.46 11.99 -7.85
C LYS A 168 40.39 12.54 -6.78
N PRO A 169 41.71 12.76 -7.05
CA PRO A 169 42.57 13.45 -6.11
C PRO A 169 42.07 14.90 -5.91
N PHE A 170 42.01 15.34 -4.66
CA PHE A 170 41.53 16.68 -4.32
C PHE A 170 42.68 17.61 -3.94
N ALA A 171 43.55 17.18 -3.03
CA ALA A 171 44.67 17.95 -2.57
C ALA A 171 45.97 17.16 -2.72
N LEU A 172 47.09 17.89 -2.96
CA LEU A 172 48.44 17.32 -3.06
C LEU A 172 49.26 17.84 -1.85
N ASP A 173 50.05 16.98 -1.25
CA ASP A 173 51.03 17.40 -0.27
C ASP A 173 52.16 18.18 -0.97
N SER A 174 52.42 19.40 -0.48
CA SER A 174 53.44 20.29 -1.04
C SER A 174 54.87 19.76 -0.95
N ASN A 175 55.13 18.83 -0.02
CA ASN A 175 56.49 18.30 0.24
C ASN A 175 56.77 17.05 -0.60
N THR A 176 55.77 16.17 -0.72
CA THR A 176 55.93 14.87 -1.36
C THR A 176 55.37 14.84 -2.79
N GLY A 177 54.48 15.78 -3.13
CA GLY A 177 53.77 15.79 -4.40
C GLY A 177 52.73 14.68 -4.54
N LEU A 178 52.52 13.87 -3.51
CA LEU A 178 51.53 12.81 -3.49
C LEU A 178 50.15 13.37 -3.08
N PRO A 179 49.02 12.72 -3.49
CA PRO A 179 47.70 13.09 -3.01
C PRO A 179 47.60 12.98 -1.48
N SER A 180 47.11 14.04 -0.82
CA SER A 180 46.83 14.05 0.62
C SER A 180 45.35 13.74 0.91
N SER A 181 44.45 13.94 -0.07
CA SER A 181 43.04 13.61 0.07
C SER A 181 42.39 13.35 -1.31
N TYR A 182 41.33 12.60 -1.28
CA TYR A 182 40.52 12.22 -2.45
C TYR A 182 39.07 12.62 -2.27
N VAL A 183 38.42 13.09 -3.33
CA VAL A 183 36.97 13.14 -3.40
C VAL A 183 36.50 11.82 -3.96
N VAL A 184 35.72 11.11 -3.17
CA VAL A 184 35.05 9.87 -3.57
C VAL A 184 33.58 10.18 -3.80
N SER A 185 33.05 9.85 -4.97
CA SER A 185 31.64 10.07 -5.32
C SER A 185 30.98 8.75 -5.70
N LYS A 186 29.72 8.58 -5.29
CA LYS A 186 28.91 7.42 -5.65
C LYS A 186 27.44 7.80 -5.85
N PRO A 187 26.78 7.33 -6.92
CA PRO A 187 25.35 7.56 -7.12
C PRO A 187 24.52 6.71 -6.15
N SER A 188 23.41 7.27 -5.66
CA SER A 188 22.42 6.60 -4.85
C SER A 188 21.01 6.94 -5.29
N LYS A 189 20.13 5.96 -5.37
CA LYS A 189 18.72 6.17 -5.71
C LYS A 189 17.96 6.68 -4.49
N THR A 190 17.21 7.76 -4.70
CA THR A 190 16.40 8.40 -3.66
C THR A 190 14.96 8.58 -4.09
N VAL A 191 14.09 8.66 -3.10
CA VAL A 191 12.64 8.85 -3.28
C VAL A 191 12.18 10.04 -2.46
N GLY A 192 11.35 10.89 -3.06
CA GLY A 192 10.74 12.04 -2.44
C GLY A 192 9.66 11.65 -1.41
N ALA A 193 10.10 11.23 -0.24
CA ALA A 193 9.22 10.79 0.85
C ALA A 193 9.80 11.24 2.20
N ARG A 194 8.92 11.28 3.20
CA ARG A 194 9.30 11.53 4.60
C ARG A 194 8.99 10.29 5.42
N GLU A 195 9.95 9.84 6.21
CA GLU A 195 9.75 8.73 7.14
C GLU A 195 9.04 9.23 8.39
N LYS A 196 8.02 8.48 8.82
CA LYS A 196 7.25 8.73 10.03
C LYS A 196 7.09 7.46 10.85
N GLU A 197 6.94 7.64 12.14
CA GLU A 197 6.70 6.58 13.11
C GLU A 197 5.35 6.82 13.80
N PHE A 198 4.55 5.76 13.87
CA PHE A 198 3.27 5.76 14.57
C PHE A 198 3.25 4.63 15.60
N LYS A 199 2.98 4.99 16.86
CA LYS A 199 2.87 4.04 17.97
C LYS A 199 1.42 3.89 18.39
N ILE A 200 0.98 2.65 18.48
CA ILE A 200 -0.37 2.32 18.94
C ILE A 200 -0.33 1.16 19.93
N THR A 201 -0.98 1.34 21.07
CA THR A 201 -1.16 0.27 22.06
C THR A 201 -2.37 -0.54 21.72
N VAL A 202 -2.18 -1.83 21.57
CA VAL A 202 -3.22 -2.82 21.31
C VAL A 202 -3.51 -3.55 22.62
N GLY A 203 -4.78 -3.64 23.00
CA GLY A 203 -5.24 -4.41 24.16
C GLY A 203 -5.37 -5.90 23.85
N THR A 204 -6.43 -6.53 24.34
CA THR A 204 -6.71 -7.95 24.09
C THR A 204 -6.70 -8.26 22.59
N PRO A 205 -6.15 -9.43 22.17
CA PRO A 205 -6.07 -9.79 20.76
C PRO A 205 -7.45 -9.84 20.10
N GLU A 206 -7.60 -9.11 18.99
CA GLU A 206 -8.83 -9.07 18.19
C GLU A 206 -8.58 -9.69 16.83
N LYS A 207 -9.46 -10.61 16.40
CA LYS A 207 -9.38 -11.26 15.08
C LYS A 207 -9.55 -10.23 13.97
N TYR A 208 -8.61 -10.25 13.02
CA TYR A 208 -8.59 -9.33 11.88
C TYR A 208 -8.54 -7.86 12.30
N LEU A 209 -7.78 -7.58 13.38
CA LEU A 209 -7.56 -6.23 13.85
C LEU A 209 -7.14 -5.31 12.70
N LYS A 210 -7.79 -4.15 12.62
CA LYS A 210 -7.55 -3.14 11.59
C LYS A 210 -6.99 -1.88 12.25
N ILE A 211 -5.83 -1.46 11.79
CA ILE A 211 -5.16 -0.24 12.26
C ILE A 211 -5.03 0.72 11.09
N ALA A 212 -5.80 1.80 11.10
CA ALA A 212 -5.68 2.86 10.11
C ALA A 212 -4.55 3.82 10.49
N LEU A 213 -3.71 4.16 9.52
CA LEU A 213 -2.66 5.16 9.71
C LEU A 213 -3.27 6.57 9.69
N PRO A 214 -2.69 7.50 10.46
CA PRO A 214 -3.22 8.88 10.54
C PRO A 214 -3.04 9.67 9.24
N GLU A 215 -2.02 9.33 8.43
CA GLU A 215 -1.67 10.04 7.21
C GLU A 215 -2.40 9.47 5.98
N ASP A 216 -2.69 10.35 5.02
CA ASP A 216 -3.44 9.99 3.81
C ASP A 216 -2.55 9.46 2.69
N ASP A 217 -1.31 9.98 2.57
CA ASP A 217 -0.42 9.76 1.43
C ASP A 217 0.71 8.76 1.73
N VAL A 218 0.36 7.64 2.35
CA VAL A 218 1.33 6.59 2.70
C VAL A 218 1.73 5.80 1.47
N VAL A 219 3.01 5.83 1.14
CA VAL A 219 3.59 5.12 -0.02
C VAL A 219 3.95 3.69 0.33
N ASP A 220 4.59 3.52 1.48
CA ASP A 220 5.15 2.23 1.87
C ASP A 220 5.23 2.08 3.39
N ILE A 221 5.11 0.84 3.86
CA ILE A 221 5.35 0.46 5.25
C ILE A 221 6.75 -0.16 5.33
N LYS A 222 7.66 0.50 6.03
CA LYS A 222 9.05 0.07 6.18
C LYS A 222 9.18 -1.08 7.17
N SER A 223 8.59 -0.92 8.36
CA SER A 223 8.65 -1.94 9.41
C SER A 223 7.47 -1.81 10.36
N VAL A 224 7.08 -2.93 10.92
CA VAL A 224 6.12 -3.01 12.02
C VAL A 224 6.74 -3.90 13.08
N THR A 225 6.97 -3.35 14.28
CA THR A 225 7.57 -4.08 15.41
C THR A 225 6.68 -3.96 16.63
N ASP A 226 6.66 -5.00 17.45
CA ASP A 226 5.98 -4.98 18.75
C ASP A 226 6.93 -4.57 19.90
N ALA A 227 6.38 -4.40 21.10
CA ALA A 227 7.15 -4.01 22.29
C ALA A 227 8.20 -5.06 22.69
N GLU A 228 8.05 -6.31 22.27
CA GLU A 228 8.98 -7.41 22.53
C GLU A 228 10.12 -7.46 21.49
N GLY A 229 10.08 -6.60 20.47
CA GLY A 229 11.05 -6.56 19.37
C GLY A 229 10.76 -7.53 18.24
N ASN A 230 9.62 -8.22 18.24
CA ASN A 230 9.26 -9.08 17.13
C ASN A 230 8.84 -8.24 15.92
N THR A 231 9.24 -8.70 14.74
CA THR A 231 8.88 -8.06 13.47
C THR A 231 7.63 -8.68 12.86
N TRP A 232 6.72 -7.84 12.43
CA TRP A 232 5.55 -8.20 11.66
C TRP A 232 5.81 -7.98 10.17
N HIS A 233 5.52 -9.00 9.37
CA HIS A 233 5.88 -9.00 7.96
C HIS A 233 4.68 -8.67 7.07
N ARG A 234 4.92 -7.79 6.10
CA ARG A 234 3.95 -7.48 5.06
C ARG A 234 3.84 -8.66 4.10
N VAL A 235 2.60 -9.08 3.82
CA VAL A 235 2.27 -10.12 2.83
C VAL A 235 1.20 -9.60 1.88
N ASP A 236 1.05 -10.23 0.72
CA ASP A 236 0.01 -9.85 -0.24
C ASP A 236 -1.37 -10.33 0.21
N ASN A 237 -1.42 -11.52 0.80
CA ASN A 237 -2.64 -12.11 1.35
C ASN A 237 -2.34 -12.73 2.72
N LEU A 238 -3.28 -12.64 3.65
CA LEU A 238 -3.11 -13.24 5.00
C LEU A 238 -2.94 -14.77 4.97
N SER A 239 -3.37 -15.43 3.91
CA SER A 239 -3.13 -16.86 3.68
C SER A 239 -1.68 -17.21 3.33
N GLN A 240 -0.87 -16.23 2.92
CA GLN A 240 0.54 -16.42 2.59
C GLN A 240 1.34 -16.53 3.90
N ASP A 241 1.89 -17.70 4.18
CA ASP A 241 2.62 -18.02 5.41
C ASP A 241 4.14 -17.95 5.27
N TYR A 242 4.65 -17.55 4.11
CA TYR A 242 6.07 -17.42 3.85
C TYR A 242 6.40 -16.12 3.11
N ILE A 243 7.62 -15.65 3.33
CA ILE A 243 8.23 -14.54 2.58
C ILE A 243 9.55 -15.00 1.98
N LEU A 244 9.96 -14.37 0.91
CA LEU A 244 11.28 -14.53 0.32
C LEU A 244 12.20 -13.47 0.93
N GLN A 245 13.33 -13.91 1.49
CA GLN A 245 14.33 -13.04 2.09
C GLN A 245 15.66 -13.26 1.36
N ASP A 246 16.30 -12.17 0.97
CA ASP A 246 17.64 -12.19 0.41
C ASP A 246 18.64 -12.48 1.53
N ASN A 247 19.44 -13.51 1.33
CA ASN A 247 20.50 -13.89 2.25
C ASN A 247 21.86 -13.67 1.56
N LEU A 248 22.71 -12.84 2.14
CA LEU A 248 24.08 -12.66 1.68
C LEU A 248 24.86 -13.96 1.87
N VAL A 249 25.41 -14.47 0.79
CA VAL A 249 26.30 -15.63 0.84
C VAL A 249 27.69 -15.16 1.24
N ASN A 250 28.32 -15.88 2.17
CA ASN A 250 29.61 -15.50 2.71
C ASN A 250 30.70 -15.51 1.61
N ILE A 251 31.38 -14.39 1.43
CA ILE A 251 32.27 -14.07 0.28
C ILE A 251 33.52 -14.97 0.20
N ASN A 252 33.81 -15.77 1.23
CA ASN A 252 34.99 -16.63 1.25
C ASN A 252 34.98 -17.73 0.16
N ASP A 253 33.80 -18.01 -0.43
CA ASP A 253 33.65 -18.96 -1.56
C ASP A 253 33.38 -18.23 -2.90
N ALA A 254 33.76 -16.96 -3.00
CA ALA A 254 33.35 -15.99 -4.02
C ALA A 254 33.82 -16.27 -5.46
N GLY A 255 34.44 -17.42 -5.75
CA GLY A 255 34.82 -17.75 -7.13
C GLY A 255 33.70 -18.24 -8.04
N VAL A 256 32.59 -18.76 -7.51
CA VAL A 256 31.59 -19.52 -8.28
C VAL A 256 30.14 -19.33 -7.87
N MET A 257 29.83 -18.61 -6.76
CA MET A 257 28.46 -18.50 -6.25
C MET A 257 27.87 -17.10 -6.41
N PRO A 258 26.52 -16.97 -6.62
CA PRO A 258 25.85 -15.69 -6.62
C PRO A 258 25.98 -15.04 -5.23
N ILE A 259 26.13 -13.70 -5.21
CA ILE A 259 26.32 -12.90 -3.98
C ILE A 259 25.11 -13.01 -3.05
N TYR A 260 23.93 -13.24 -3.59
CA TYR A 260 22.68 -13.37 -2.85
C TYR A 260 22.03 -14.74 -3.13
N SER A 261 21.55 -15.37 -2.08
CA SER A 261 20.66 -16.53 -2.16
C SER A 261 19.29 -16.17 -1.60
N ILE A 262 18.23 -16.66 -2.23
CA ILE A 262 16.87 -16.44 -1.76
C ILE A 262 16.50 -17.53 -0.76
N LYS A 263 16.14 -17.14 0.46
CA LYS A 263 15.67 -18.03 1.50
C LYS A 263 14.17 -17.83 1.71
N THR A 264 13.44 -18.93 1.77
CA THR A 264 12.02 -18.91 2.17
C THR A 264 11.92 -18.94 3.69
N VAL A 265 11.28 -17.94 4.28
CA VAL A 265 11.08 -17.82 5.73
C VAL A 265 9.59 -17.91 6.02
N LYS A 266 9.18 -18.83 6.93
CA LYS A 266 7.81 -18.92 7.42
C LYS A 266 7.55 -17.80 8.41
N VAL A 267 6.43 -17.09 8.23
CA VAL A 267 6.06 -15.92 9.04
C VAL A 267 4.66 -16.09 9.61
N ASN A 268 4.56 -16.16 10.93
CA ASN A 268 3.28 -16.23 11.65
C ASN A 268 2.76 -14.83 11.96
N ARG A 269 3.67 -13.87 12.23
CA ARG A 269 3.36 -12.45 12.44
C ARG A 269 3.34 -11.75 11.10
N ARG A 270 2.15 -11.55 10.55
CA ARG A 270 1.96 -10.98 9.22
C ARG A 270 0.76 -10.04 9.15
N PHE A 271 0.81 -9.10 8.22
CA PHE A 271 -0.26 -8.17 7.96
C PHE A 271 -0.38 -7.87 6.47
N VAL A 272 -1.55 -7.41 6.06
CA VAL A 272 -1.85 -6.94 4.70
C VAL A 272 -2.15 -5.45 4.76
N VAL A 273 -1.70 -4.71 3.75
CA VAL A 273 -1.99 -3.29 3.60
C VAL A 273 -3.17 -3.12 2.67
N ARG A 274 -4.19 -2.40 3.11
CA ARG A 274 -5.39 -2.07 2.34
C ARG A 274 -5.73 -0.59 2.48
N LEU A 275 -6.57 -0.08 1.59
CA LEU A 275 -7.20 1.22 1.77
C LEU A 275 -8.59 1.01 2.39
N ASN A 276 -8.91 1.78 3.41
CA ASN A 276 -10.23 1.80 3.99
C ASN A 276 -11.19 2.66 3.15
N ARG A 277 -12.47 2.72 3.53
CA ARG A 277 -13.48 3.56 2.85
C ARG A 277 -13.14 5.05 2.85
N GLN A 278 -12.37 5.52 3.82
CA GLN A 278 -11.91 6.91 3.92
C GLN A 278 -10.63 7.16 3.12
N MET A 279 -10.20 6.22 2.27
CA MET A 279 -8.97 6.27 1.47
C MET A 279 -7.68 6.32 2.30
N LYS A 280 -7.74 5.95 3.57
CA LYS A 280 -6.55 5.84 4.44
C LYS A 280 -5.95 4.45 4.35
N THR A 281 -4.64 4.40 4.46
CA THR A 281 -3.90 3.14 4.54
C THR A 281 -4.21 2.44 5.86
N GLU A 282 -4.67 1.20 5.78
CA GLU A 282 -5.05 0.36 6.90
C GLU A 282 -4.23 -0.93 6.88
N LEU A 283 -3.68 -1.28 8.04
CA LEU A 283 -3.02 -2.57 8.27
C LEU A 283 -4.05 -3.54 8.81
N VAL A 284 -4.21 -4.69 8.15
CA VAL A 284 -5.12 -5.77 8.59
C VAL A 284 -4.28 -6.95 9.03
N PHE A 285 -4.43 -7.35 10.28
CA PHE A 285 -3.69 -8.45 10.90
C PHE A 285 -4.44 -9.77 10.79
N GLY A 286 -3.82 -10.84 11.28
CA GLY A 286 -4.39 -12.19 11.23
C GLY A 286 -5.52 -12.44 12.23
N SER A 287 -5.94 -13.70 12.31
CA SER A 287 -7.05 -14.15 13.17
C SER A 287 -6.59 -14.91 14.42
N GLY A 288 -5.31 -15.28 14.52
CA GLY A 288 -4.76 -16.05 15.63
C GLY A 288 -4.65 -15.24 16.92
N THR A 289 -5.02 -15.83 18.04
CA THR A 289 -5.03 -15.17 19.36
C THR A 289 -3.77 -15.41 20.19
N GLY A 290 -2.79 -16.12 19.62
CA GLY A 290 -1.49 -16.35 20.30
C GLY A 290 -1.43 -17.62 21.16
N ASP A 291 -2.50 -18.40 21.27
CA ASP A 291 -2.44 -19.72 21.89
C ASP A 291 -1.54 -20.66 21.08
N LEU A 292 -0.79 -21.52 21.78
CA LEU A 292 0.11 -22.48 21.13
C LEU A 292 -0.61 -23.40 20.14
N SER A 293 -1.92 -23.63 20.32
CA SER A 293 -2.77 -24.32 19.36
C SER A 293 -2.94 -23.58 18.04
N ASP A 294 -2.76 -22.26 18.06
CA ASP A 294 -2.88 -21.39 16.88
C ASP A 294 -1.63 -21.42 15.99
N ILE A 295 -0.52 -21.94 16.48
CA ILE A 295 0.76 -22.03 15.73
C ILE A 295 0.70 -23.15 14.69
N TYR A 296 -0.12 -24.18 14.93
CA TYR A 296 -0.29 -25.33 14.01
C TYR A 296 -1.50 -25.15 13.09
N GLU A 297 -1.48 -24.08 12.32
CA GLU A 297 -2.62 -23.67 11.46
C GLU A 297 -2.90 -24.62 10.30
N HIS A 298 -1.88 -25.32 9.85
CA HIS A 298 -2.03 -26.35 8.82
C HIS A 298 -1.09 -27.51 9.15
N PRO A 299 -1.57 -28.74 9.13
CA PRO A 299 -0.64 -29.85 8.98
C PRO A 299 0.11 -29.58 7.67
N ASP A 300 1.40 -29.30 7.78
CA ASP A 300 2.25 -29.21 6.59
C ASP A 300 2.09 -30.57 5.87
N TYR A 301 1.44 -30.56 4.71
CA TYR A 301 1.24 -31.79 3.94
C TYR A 301 2.57 -32.50 3.70
N ARG A 302 3.72 -31.80 3.75
CA ARG A 302 5.05 -32.36 3.64
C ARG A 302 5.50 -33.12 4.89
N THR A 303 5.00 -32.76 6.07
CA THR A 303 5.26 -33.49 7.33
C THR A 303 4.28 -34.65 7.54
N VAL A 304 3.11 -34.58 6.93
CA VAL A 304 2.10 -35.66 6.96
C VAL A 304 2.39 -36.73 5.90
N TYR A 305 3.03 -36.35 4.81
CA TYR A 305 3.42 -37.26 3.72
C TYR A 305 4.93 -37.55 3.75
N ASP A 306 5.35 -38.41 4.68
CA ASP A 306 6.57 -39.18 4.51
C ASP A 306 6.39 -40.05 3.26
N ASP A 307 7.44 -40.25 2.47
CA ASP A 307 7.43 -40.95 1.15
C ASP A 307 6.72 -42.33 1.12
N ASN A 308 6.44 -42.91 2.28
CA ASN A 308 5.72 -44.17 2.42
C ASN A 308 4.17 -44.04 2.49
N TYR A 309 3.60 -42.85 2.51
CA TYR A 309 2.15 -42.64 2.75
C TYR A 309 1.32 -42.27 1.51
N LEU A 310 1.93 -42.20 0.33
CA LEU A 310 1.19 -41.95 -0.92
C LEU A 310 0.11 -43.02 -1.24
N GLN A 311 0.13 -44.15 -0.55
CA GLN A 311 -0.86 -45.23 -0.75
C GLN A 311 -2.16 -45.04 0.07
N ASN A 312 -2.20 -44.12 1.04
CA ASN A 312 -3.36 -43.94 1.91
C ASN A 312 -4.07 -42.59 1.76
N MET A 313 -3.87 -41.87 0.64
CA MET A 313 -4.49 -40.55 0.41
C MET A 313 -6.02 -40.53 0.35
N THR A 314 -6.66 -41.69 0.26
CA THR A 314 -8.14 -41.77 0.18
C THR A 314 -8.87 -41.58 1.50
N ASN A 315 -8.18 -41.52 2.64
CA ASN A 315 -8.81 -41.45 3.97
C ASN A 315 -8.52 -40.18 4.77
N VAL A 316 -7.76 -39.23 4.22
CA VAL A 316 -7.61 -37.91 4.86
C VAL A 316 -8.77 -37.02 4.41
N ALA A 317 -9.86 -37.06 5.16
CA ALA A 317 -10.92 -36.07 5.05
C ALA A 317 -10.31 -34.70 5.41
N LEU A 318 -10.21 -33.82 4.43
CA LEU A 318 -9.98 -32.39 4.67
C LEU A 318 -11.17 -31.88 5.51
N ASP A 319 -10.93 -31.70 6.81
CA ASP A 319 -11.94 -31.12 7.69
C ASP A 319 -12.11 -29.63 7.36
N THR A 320 -13.05 -29.37 6.48
CA THR A 320 -13.39 -28.01 6.06
C THR A 320 -13.89 -27.12 7.20
N ILE A 321 -14.36 -27.71 8.30
CA ILE A 321 -14.83 -27.00 9.50
C ILE A 321 -13.61 -26.46 10.27
N ASN A 322 -12.58 -27.25 10.45
CA ASN A 322 -11.33 -26.79 11.06
C ASN A 322 -10.59 -25.77 10.18
N PHE A 323 -10.75 -25.84 8.88
CA PHE A 323 -10.19 -24.84 7.96
C PHE A 323 -10.85 -23.46 8.13
N THR A 324 -12.14 -23.41 8.43
CA THR A 324 -12.89 -22.15 8.65
C THR A 324 -12.79 -21.64 10.08
N THR A 325 -12.56 -22.51 11.05
CA THR A 325 -12.44 -22.17 12.48
C THR A 325 -10.99 -22.08 12.95
N GLY A 326 -10.04 -22.64 12.23
CA GLY A 326 -8.62 -22.57 12.53
C GLY A 326 -8.04 -21.16 12.30
N ASN A 327 -6.98 -20.84 13.02
CA ASN A 327 -6.25 -19.59 12.92
C ASN A 327 -5.32 -19.54 11.68
N SER A 328 -5.87 -19.83 10.50
CA SER A 328 -5.12 -20.04 9.25
C SER A 328 -4.50 -18.77 8.66
N PHE A 329 -4.79 -17.60 9.20
CA PHE A 329 -4.43 -16.31 8.60
C PHE A 329 -3.38 -15.52 9.39
N GLY A 330 -2.56 -16.20 10.21
CA GLY A 330 -1.53 -15.56 11.02
C GLY A 330 -2.04 -15.02 12.34
N LEU A 331 -1.12 -14.51 13.16
CA LEU A 331 -1.42 -14.00 14.51
C LEU A 331 -2.07 -12.62 14.46
N ALA A 332 -2.89 -12.33 15.45
CA ALA A 332 -3.34 -10.97 15.77
C ALA A 332 -2.43 -10.38 16.86
N PRO A 333 -2.03 -9.11 16.78
CA PRO A 333 -1.33 -8.47 17.88
C PRO A 333 -2.25 -8.31 19.08
N GLY A 334 -1.72 -8.49 20.29
CA GLY A 334 -2.46 -8.34 21.53
C GLY A 334 -1.54 -7.99 22.69
N ASP A 335 -2.05 -7.23 23.64
CA ASP A 335 -1.37 -6.78 24.86
C ASP A 335 0.01 -6.20 24.62
N THR A 336 0.21 -5.47 23.50
CA THR A 336 1.48 -4.93 23.06
C THR A 336 1.34 -3.53 22.48
N THR A 337 2.46 -2.83 22.37
CA THR A 337 2.54 -1.56 21.61
C THR A 337 3.22 -1.82 20.29
N LEU A 338 2.48 -1.59 19.19
CA LEU A 338 3.03 -1.66 17.85
C LEU A 338 3.67 -0.34 17.47
N THR A 339 4.89 -0.41 16.97
CA THR A 339 5.63 0.69 16.36
C THR A 339 5.63 0.47 14.85
N ILE A 340 4.95 1.34 14.12
CA ILE A 340 4.78 1.27 12.66
C ILE A 340 5.61 2.38 12.04
N THR A 341 6.65 2.03 11.29
CA THR A 341 7.48 2.97 10.53
C THR A 341 7.05 2.93 9.07
N TYR A 342 6.69 4.07 8.53
CA TYR A 342 6.17 4.19 7.16
C TYR A 342 6.65 5.46 6.49
N ARG A 343 6.53 5.50 5.16
CA ARG A 343 6.91 6.64 4.33
C ARG A 343 5.68 7.33 3.79
N VAL A 344 5.69 8.65 3.89
CA VAL A 344 4.64 9.53 3.35
C VAL A 344 5.22 10.30 2.17
N ALA A 345 4.55 10.25 1.02
CA ALA A 345 4.98 10.99 -0.16
C ALA A 345 4.73 12.49 0.00
N THR A 346 5.57 13.27 -0.63
CA THR A 346 5.36 14.72 -0.77
C THR A 346 4.66 15.09 -2.09
N GLY A 347 4.32 14.07 -2.88
CA GLY A 347 3.55 14.21 -4.13
C GLY A 347 4.24 15.14 -5.15
N LEU A 348 3.47 16.02 -5.77
CA LEU A 348 3.98 16.97 -6.78
C LEU A 348 5.10 17.88 -6.26
N LYS A 349 5.14 18.17 -4.95
CA LYS A 349 6.18 19.01 -4.34
C LYS A 349 7.57 18.37 -4.35
N SER A 350 7.64 17.05 -4.55
CA SER A 350 8.90 16.32 -4.68
C SER A 350 9.52 16.38 -6.08
N ASN A 351 8.84 16.93 -7.07
CA ASN A 351 9.44 17.19 -8.38
C ASN A 351 10.32 18.44 -8.30
N VAL A 352 11.62 18.25 -8.11
CA VAL A 352 12.60 19.31 -7.98
C VAL A 352 13.57 19.31 -9.15
N SER A 353 14.11 20.50 -9.48
CA SER A 353 15.08 20.66 -10.57
C SER A 353 16.43 20.03 -10.23
N SER A 354 17.27 19.85 -11.24
CA SER A 354 18.69 19.51 -11.08
C SER A 354 19.38 20.52 -10.16
N GLY A 355 20.24 20.03 -9.25
CA GLY A 355 20.99 20.84 -8.28
C GLY A 355 20.18 21.31 -7.06
N ALA A 356 18.88 21.00 -6.99
CA ALA A 356 18.03 21.43 -5.87
C ALA A 356 18.24 20.60 -4.60
N ILE A 357 18.64 19.33 -4.73
CA ILE A 357 18.98 18.47 -3.59
C ILE A 357 20.43 18.69 -3.26
N ASN A 358 20.71 19.59 -2.32
CA ASN A 358 22.06 20.04 -2.01
C ASN A 358 22.38 20.03 -0.50
N LYS A 359 21.45 19.61 0.33
CA LYS A 359 21.64 19.53 1.80
C LYS A 359 21.47 18.11 2.30
N THR A 360 22.38 17.72 3.16
CA THR A 360 22.24 16.52 4.00
C THR A 360 21.41 16.87 5.23
N ASP A 361 20.38 16.08 5.54
CA ASP A 361 19.51 16.29 6.69
C ASP A 361 19.85 15.30 7.82
N ASN A 362 19.72 14.00 7.58
CA ASN A 362 20.08 12.97 8.53
C ASN A 362 20.88 11.87 7.83
N LEU A 363 22.16 11.72 8.20
CA LEU A 363 23.05 10.69 7.69
C LEU A 363 23.04 9.48 8.63
N ILE A 364 22.58 8.33 8.13
CA ILE A 364 22.59 7.07 8.88
C ILE A 364 23.77 6.24 8.41
N LEU A 365 24.82 6.18 9.25
CA LEU A 365 26.05 5.46 8.95
C LEU A 365 25.97 4.02 9.47
N ALA A 366 26.45 3.09 8.67
CA ALA A 366 26.54 1.66 9.00
C ALA A 366 27.97 1.20 9.33
N ASN A 367 28.92 2.13 9.46
CA ASN A 367 30.29 1.81 9.80
C ASN A 367 30.45 1.47 11.29
N GLU A 368 31.26 0.47 11.60
CA GLU A 368 31.67 0.16 12.96
C GLU A 368 32.82 1.08 13.39
N THR A 369 32.49 2.16 14.07
CA THR A 369 33.47 3.17 14.53
C THR A 369 34.05 2.87 15.92
N SER A 370 33.56 1.85 16.60
CA SER A 370 33.99 1.44 17.93
C SER A 370 35.49 1.01 18.02
N VAL A 371 36.05 0.65 16.85
CA VAL A 371 37.46 0.20 16.74
C VAL A 371 38.41 1.36 16.52
N PHE A 372 37.93 2.58 16.26
CA PHE A 372 38.76 3.74 15.96
C PHE A 372 39.45 4.31 17.26
N SER A 373 40.72 4.65 17.14
CA SER A 373 41.41 5.45 18.14
C SER A 373 40.85 6.88 18.18
N SER A 374 41.16 7.63 19.25
CA SER A 374 40.66 9.02 19.37
C SER A 374 41.10 9.93 18.20
N ALA A 375 42.30 9.72 17.66
CA ALA A 375 42.77 10.46 16.47
C ALA A 375 42.01 10.07 15.20
N GLU A 376 41.78 8.78 14.99
CA GLU A 376 41.01 8.26 13.86
C GLU A 376 39.55 8.69 13.93
N GLN A 377 38.99 8.78 15.15
CA GLN A 377 37.62 9.29 15.33
C GLN A 377 37.50 10.77 14.91
N SER A 378 38.55 11.57 15.15
CA SER A 378 38.58 12.97 14.69
C SER A 378 38.59 13.04 13.18
N VAL A 379 39.42 12.25 12.49
CA VAL A 379 39.48 12.15 11.04
C VAL A 379 38.15 11.64 10.48
N TRP A 380 37.56 10.65 11.13
CA TRP A 380 36.25 10.15 10.74
C TRP A 380 35.17 11.24 10.80
N ASN A 381 35.13 12.04 11.85
CA ASN A 381 34.18 13.14 12.00
C ASN A 381 34.37 14.21 10.89
N GLU A 382 35.62 14.46 10.48
CA GLU A 382 35.91 15.35 9.35
C GLU A 382 35.37 14.76 8.04
N VAL A 383 35.59 13.47 7.81
CA VAL A 383 35.03 12.76 6.63
C VAL A 383 33.50 12.87 6.59
N VAL A 384 32.83 12.59 7.71
CA VAL A 384 31.35 12.67 7.79
C VAL A 384 30.87 14.10 7.58
N SER A 385 31.57 15.09 8.11
CA SER A 385 31.20 16.50 7.93
C SER A 385 31.40 17.01 6.50
N SER A 386 32.31 16.36 5.73
CA SER A 386 32.59 16.68 4.33
C SER A 386 31.55 16.12 3.35
N VAL A 387 30.65 15.28 3.82
CA VAL A 387 29.63 14.65 2.95
C VAL A 387 28.74 15.69 2.31
N SER A 388 28.74 15.70 1.00
CA SER A 388 27.90 16.55 0.17
C SER A 388 27.05 15.71 -0.75
N VAL A 389 25.94 16.26 -1.17
CA VAL A 389 24.98 15.61 -2.06
C VAL A 389 24.54 16.58 -3.15
N ILE A 390 24.37 16.08 -4.34
CA ILE A 390 23.81 16.83 -5.45
C ILE A 390 23.00 15.88 -6.36
N ASN A 391 21.89 16.37 -6.91
CA ASN A 391 21.18 15.67 -7.97
C ASN A 391 21.57 16.27 -9.32
N ASP A 392 22.17 15.45 -10.15
CA ASP A 392 22.55 15.86 -11.51
C ASP A 392 21.33 15.99 -12.42
N GLU A 393 20.34 15.13 -12.22
CA GLU A 393 19.08 15.16 -12.95
C GLU A 393 17.92 15.63 -12.06
N ALA A 394 16.88 16.19 -12.70
CA ALA A 394 15.69 16.60 -12.01
C ALA A 394 14.95 15.39 -11.43
N ALA A 395 14.45 15.50 -10.20
CA ALA A 395 13.55 14.51 -9.60
C ALA A 395 12.19 14.54 -10.33
N ARG A 396 11.70 13.37 -10.74
CA ARG A 396 10.51 13.23 -11.57
C ARG A 396 9.61 12.09 -11.06
N GLY A 397 8.35 12.10 -11.52
CA GLY A 397 7.38 11.05 -11.21
C GLY A 397 6.52 11.33 -9.99
N GLY A 398 6.76 12.43 -9.28
CA GLY A 398 5.87 12.87 -8.20
C GLY A 398 4.52 13.28 -8.78
N GLY A 399 3.45 12.67 -8.29
CA GLY A 399 2.09 12.92 -8.72
C GLY A 399 1.11 12.99 -7.56
N SER A 400 -0.02 13.65 -7.79
CA SER A 400 -1.16 13.57 -6.89
C SER A 400 -1.85 12.22 -7.02
N SER A 401 -2.68 11.90 -6.06
CA SER A 401 -3.60 10.76 -6.14
C SER A 401 -4.34 10.75 -7.49
N PRO A 402 -4.42 9.61 -8.18
CA PRO A 402 -5.14 9.52 -9.45
C PRO A 402 -6.60 9.93 -9.25
N THR A 403 -7.16 10.63 -10.24
CA THR A 403 -8.59 10.90 -10.35
C THR A 403 -9.32 9.65 -10.77
N THR A 404 -10.62 9.58 -10.54
CA THR A 404 -11.49 8.45 -10.93
C THR A 404 -11.94 8.53 -12.39
N GLU A 405 -11.38 9.45 -13.17
CA GLU A 405 -11.63 9.54 -14.62
C GLU A 405 -10.87 8.51 -15.44
#